data_df8ec1fa59aca5cb9aef71fa849b2c39
#
_entry.id   df8ec1fa59aca5cb9aef71fa849b2c39
#
_cell.length_a   1.000
_cell.length_b   1.000
_cell.length_c   1.000
_cell.angle_alpha   90.00
_cell.angle_beta   90.00
_cell.angle_gamma   90.00
#
_symmetry.space_group_name_H-M   'P 1'
#
loop_
_entity.id
_entity.type
_entity.pdbx_description
1 polymer ?
#
loop_
_entity_poly.entity_id
_entity_poly.type
_entity_poly.pdbx_seq_one_letter_code
_entity_poly.pdbx_strand_id
1 'polypeptide(L)'
;MLALIRRLAVLSVLLLAVVAPVQAMPRLLVDANTFEVLEAEEAGQPWHPASLTKLMTAYVAFAAVQTGRISLSTPIKISRNAWNQAPSKSGLAIGSAITMQDALYILVVKSANDIAVAIAEAVSGSEPAFVEEMNAMARAMGLTATHYVNPHGLHKEAQVTTARDLAMLALYIRRDFPQYLPMFGTEMVKLGKASLESNNGLLKHFAGTTGMKTGYVCASGLNIVATVERGGRSLIAVVLGGISARERNEMTAELFLRGLSGEARGRGQSLIDIPNLDAAPVSMRARICGKEAKAYVAEREAAYPFGLKGQPTYLGDDFNGVVYEATDLGIIVDVPLPRPRPGNAPAAVAAVD
;
A
#
# COMPACT_ATOMS: atom_id res chain seq x y z
N MET A 1 27.53 -4.90 65.22
CA MET A 1 26.28 -5.16 64.48
C MET A 1 25.84 -4.05 63.54
N LEU A 2 26.16 -2.76 63.78
CA LEU A 2 25.74 -1.66 62.91
C LEU A 2 26.53 -1.54 61.56
N ALA A 3 27.73 -2.11 61.45
CA ALA A 3 28.55 -2.05 60.25
C ALA A 3 28.17 -3.07 59.14
N LEU A 4 27.42 -4.14 59.54
CA LEU A 4 26.97 -5.16 58.59
C LEU A 4 25.68 -4.77 57.88
N ILE A 5 24.86 -3.91 58.48
CA ILE A 5 23.58 -3.45 57.91
C ILE A 5 23.80 -2.39 56.85
N ARG A 6 24.92 -1.65 56.91
CA ARG A 6 25.23 -0.61 55.89
C ARG A 6 25.76 -1.16 54.55
N ARG A 7 26.20 -2.43 54.50
CA ARG A 7 26.73 -3.08 53.28
C ARG A 7 25.66 -3.83 52.46
N LEU A 8 24.48 -4.08 53.04
CA LEU A 8 23.38 -4.74 52.35
C LEU A 8 22.39 -3.76 51.69
N ALA A 9 22.49 -2.46 52.00
CA ALA A 9 21.61 -1.43 51.42
C ALA A 9 22.11 -0.84 50.08
N VAL A 10 23.27 -1.28 49.58
CA VAL A 10 23.92 -0.69 48.36
C VAL A 10 23.83 -1.64 47.15
N LEU A 11 23.28 -2.85 47.30
CA LEU A 11 23.22 -3.82 46.19
C LEU A 11 21.80 -4.06 45.65
N SER A 12 20.84 -3.20 45.98
CA SER A 12 19.52 -3.19 45.35
C SER A 12 19.39 -1.99 44.38
N VAL A 13 20.41 -1.70 43.59
CA VAL A 13 20.22 -1.00 42.36
C VAL A 13 19.60 -2.03 41.41
N LEU A 14 18.26 -2.10 41.43
CA LEU A 14 17.48 -2.72 40.39
C LEU A 14 18.05 -2.25 39.05
N LEU A 15 18.65 -3.19 38.31
CA LEU A 15 18.68 -3.06 36.86
C LEU A 15 17.21 -3.02 36.38
N LEU A 16 16.60 -1.85 36.41
CA LEU A 16 15.49 -1.54 35.53
C LEU A 16 16.11 -1.61 34.13
N ALA A 17 16.17 -2.82 33.58
CA ALA A 17 16.28 -2.99 32.16
C ALA A 17 15.13 -2.16 31.59
N VAL A 18 15.45 -1.00 31.04
CA VAL A 18 14.54 -0.23 30.18
C VAL A 18 14.31 -1.17 29.00
N VAL A 19 13.31 -2.05 29.12
CA VAL A 19 12.76 -2.77 27.97
C VAL A 19 12.18 -1.64 27.13
N ALA A 20 12.96 -1.19 26.16
CA ALA A 20 12.43 -0.28 25.15
C ALA A 20 11.15 -0.97 24.62
N PRO A 21 10.01 -0.29 24.63
CA PRO A 21 8.78 -0.89 24.15
C PRO A 21 9.06 -1.41 22.74
N VAL A 22 8.88 -2.69 22.52
CA VAL A 22 8.87 -3.24 21.16
C VAL A 22 7.75 -2.49 20.44
N GLN A 23 8.14 -1.58 19.57
CA GLN A 23 7.17 -0.75 18.87
C GLN A 23 6.25 -1.67 18.07
N ALA A 24 4.98 -1.68 18.45
CA ALA A 24 3.98 -2.49 17.81
C ALA A 24 3.88 -2.12 16.32
N MET A 25 3.69 -3.12 15.47
CA MET A 25 3.47 -2.89 14.04
C MET A 25 2.05 -2.35 13.84
N PRO A 26 1.87 -1.24 13.11
CA PRO A 26 0.54 -0.73 12.83
C PRO A 26 -0.32 -1.78 12.14
N ARG A 27 -1.47 -2.10 12.75
CA ARG A 27 -2.47 -3.05 12.24
C ARG A 27 -3.85 -2.45 12.34
N LEU A 28 -4.66 -2.72 11.34
CA LEU A 28 -6.03 -2.21 11.29
C LEU A 28 -6.92 -3.19 10.52
N LEU A 29 -8.09 -3.46 11.06
CA LEU A 29 -9.15 -4.21 10.41
C LEU A 29 -10.44 -3.38 10.43
N VAL A 30 -11.05 -3.19 9.27
CA VAL A 30 -12.24 -2.37 9.07
C VAL A 30 -13.29 -3.15 8.29
N ASP A 31 -14.56 -3.02 8.68
CA ASP A 31 -15.67 -3.44 7.86
C ASP A 31 -15.86 -2.42 6.72
N ALA A 32 -15.72 -2.88 5.48
CA ALA A 32 -15.71 -2.03 4.30
C ALA A 32 -17.09 -1.44 3.94
N ASN A 33 -18.16 -1.96 4.51
CA ASN A 33 -19.53 -1.51 4.25
C ASN A 33 -19.99 -0.48 5.29
N THR A 34 -19.60 -0.67 6.56
CA THR A 34 -20.04 0.18 7.68
C THR A 34 -18.98 1.20 8.09
N PHE A 35 -17.71 1.03 7.64
CA PHE A 35 -16.53 1.79 8.06
C PHE A 35 -16.18 1.63 9.54
N GLU A 36 -16.79 0.66 10.20
CA GLU A 36 -16.54 0.34 11.59
C GLU A 36 -15.15 -0.31 11.73
N VAL A 37 -14.41 0.17 12.73
CA VAL A 37 -13.13 -0.41 13.12
C VAL A 37 -13.39 -1.65 13.96
N LEU A 38 -12.98 -2.81 13.46
CA LEU A 38 -13.10 -4.08 14.16
C LEU A 38 -11.90 -4.35 15.08
N GLU A 39 -10.70 -3.94 14.63
CA GLU A 39 -9.46 -4.05 15.39
C GLU A 39 -8.49 -2.96 14.95
N ALA A 40 -7.78 -2.33 15.89
CA ALA A 40 -6.77 -1.32 15.60
C ALA A 40 -5.63 -1.41 16.63
N GLU A 41 -4.40 -1.37 16.11
CA GLU A 41 -3.17 -1.24 16.91
C GLU A 41 -2.26 -0.25 16.20
N GLU A 42 -1.86 0.82 16.87
CA GLU A 42 -1.00 1.89 16.33
C GLU A 42 -1.46 2.44 14.95
N ALA A 43 -2.79 2.39 14.67
CA ALA A 43 -3.32 2.66 13.33
C ALA A 43 -3.07 4.09 12.83
N GLY A 44 -2.89 5.07 13.74
CA GLY A 44 -2.55 6.45 13.45
C GLY A 44 -1.04 6.75 13.46
N GLN A 45 -0.17 5.77 13.73
CA GLN A 45 1.28 5.96 13.76
C GLN A 45 1.82 6.26 12.35
N PRO A 46 2.53 7.39 12.12
CA PRO A 46 3.16 7.67 10.84
C PRO A 46 4.16 6.58 10.43
N TRP A 47 4.09 6.19 9.17
CA TRP A 47 4.88 5.10 8.59
C TRP A 47 5.30 5.41 7.16
N HIS A 48 6.33 4.74 6.64
CA HIS A 48 6.70 4.86 5.23
C HIS A 48 5.84 3.91 4.38
N PRO A 49 5.09 4.44 3.37
CA PRO A 49 4.14 3.63 2.60
C PRO A 49 4.81 2.58 1.70
N ALA A 50 6.06 2.81 1.27
CA ALA A 50 6.64 2.07 0.16
C ALA A 50 5.67 2.03 -1.04
N SER A 51 5.57 0.90 -1.74
CA SER A 51 4.69 0.78 -2.93
C SER A 51 3.18 0.81 -2.65
N LEU A 52 2.74 0.95 -1.38
CA LEU A 52 1.33 1.28 -1.11
C LEU A 52 0.97 2.67 -1.65
N THR A 53 1.95 3.54 -1.87
CA THR A 53 1.83 4.81 -2.61
C THR A 53 1.09 4.66 -3.93
N LYS A 54 1.28 3.53 -4.64
CA LYS A 54 0.66 3.27 -5.94
C LYS A 54 -0.86 3.12 -5.89
N LEU A 55 -1.45 2.97 -4.69
CA LEU A 55 -2.90 3.09 -4.52
C LEU A 55 -3.38 4.50 -4.85
N MET A 56 -2.67 5.53 -4.37
CA MET A 56 -2.98 6.93 -4.73
C MET A 56 -2.67 7.22 -6.20
N THR A 57 -1.59 6.66 -6.74
CA THR A 57 -1.26 6.78 -8.18
C THR A 57 -2.40 6.20 -9.03
N ALA A 58 -2.91 5.03 -8.68
CA ALA A 58 -4.07 4.43 -9.35
C ALA A 58 -5.32 5.30 -9.19
N TYR A 59 -5.59 5.81 -7.98
CA TYR A 59 -6.74 6.67 -7.72
C TYR A 59 -6.75 7.92 -8.59
N VAL A 60 -5.63 8.66 -8.67
CA VAL A 60 -5.51 9.86 -9.50
C VAL A 60 -5.68 9.53 -10.99
N ALA A 61 -5.11 8.40 -11.44
CA ALA A 61 -5.28 7.94 -12.81
C ALA A 61 -6.74 7.55 -13.12
N PHE A 62 -7.42 6.85 -12.21
CA PHE A 62 -8.85 6.54 -12.35
C PHE A 62 -9.71 7.80 -12.41
N ALA A 63 -9.43 8.79 -11.56
CA ALA A 63 -10.12 10.08 -11.59
C ALA A 63 -9.89 10.83 -12.91
N ALA A 64 -8.68 10.77 -13.45
CA ALA A 64 -8.37 11.36 -14.75
C ALA A 64 -9.13 10.66 -15.91
N VAL A 65 -9.28 9.34 -15.86
CA VAL A 65 -10.09 8.58 -16.81
C VAL A 65 -11.58 8.92 -16.66
N GLN A 66 -12.10 8.94 -15.43
CA GLN A 66 -13.50 9.23 -15.15
C GLN A 66 -13.90 10.65 -15.61
N THR A 67 -13.00 11.62 -15.47
CA THR A 67 -13.22 13.01 -15.91
C THR A 67 -12.94 13.23 -17.41
N GLY A 68 -12.50 12.21 -18.14
CA GLY A 68 -12.20 12.27 -19.56
C GLY A 68 -10.91 13.03 -19.91
N ARG A 69 -10.06 13.34 -18.94
CA ARG A 69 -8.71 13.92 -19.17
C ARG A 69 -7.82 12.96 -19.95
N ILE A 70 -7.97 11.68 -19.74
CA ILE A 70 -7.27 10.60 -20.42
C ILE A 70 -8.26 9.43 -20.62
N SER A 71 -7.95 8.47 -21.50
CA SER A 71 -8.77 7.27 -21.67
C SER A 71 -7.98 6.02 -21.32
N LEU A 72 -8.68 4.90 -21.06
CA LEU A 72 -8.04 3.61 -20.83
C LEU A 72 -7.23 3.12 -22.04
N SER A 73 -7.60 3.55 -23.25
CA SER A 73 -6.88 3.22 -24.49
C SER A 73 -5.72 4.16 -24.80
N THR A 74 -5.52 5.24 -24.03
CA THR A 74 -4.43 6.18 -24.27
C THR A 74 -3.08 5.49 -24.15
N PRO A 75 -2.18 5.61 -25.15
CA PRO A 75 -0.83 5.06 -25.05
C PRO A 75 -0.01 5.79 -23.99
N ILE A 76 0.60 5.02 -23.08
CA ILE A 76 1.50 5.48 -22.03
C ILE A 76 2.92 5.12 -22.43
N LYS A 77 3.73 6.13 -22.70
CA LYS A 77 5.11 5.99 -23.21
C LYS A 77 6.11 5.88 -22.06
N ILE A 78 7.04 4.95 -22.16
CA ILE A 78 8.17 4.86 -21.22
C ILE A 78 9.21 5.91 -21.57
N SER A 79 9.23 6.99 -20.79
CA SER A 79 10.25 8.04 -20.90
C SER A 79 11.59 7.58 -20.35
N ARG A 80 12.65 8.35 -20.59
CA ARG A 80 13.96 8.12 -19.95
C ARG A 80 13.86 8.25 -18.43
N ASN A 81 13.10 9.22 -17.90
CA ASN A 81 12.88 9.38 -16.47
C ASN A 81 12.20 8.15 -15.87
N ALA A 82 11.11 7.69 -16.47
CA ALA A 82 10.42 6.46 -16.06
C ALA A 82 11.38 5.25 -16.10
N TRP A 83 12.12 5.08 -17.19
CA TRP A 83 13.05 3.96 -17.35
C TRP A 83 14.19 3.97 -16.33
N ASN A 84 14.65 5.13 -15.88
CA ASN A 84 15.75 5.26 -14.89
C ASN A 84 15.34 4.91 -13.46
N GLN A 85 14.06 4.66 -13.18
CA GLN A 85 13.63 4.31 -11.83
C GLN A 85 14.28 3.00 -11.34
N ALA A 86 14.54 2.92 -10.03
CA ALA A 86 15.00 1.68 -9.41
C ALA A 86 13.90 0.58 -9.50
N PRO A 87 14.25 -0.71 -9.48
CA PRO A 87 13.27 -1.81 -9.48
C PRO A 87 12.28 -1.73 -8.28
N SER A 88 11.06 -2.27 -8.43
CA SER A 88 10.51 -3.14 -9.48
C SER A 88 10.18 -2.37 -10.76
N LYS A 89 10.30 -3.05 -11.94
CA LYS A 89 10.08 -2.45 -13.27
C LYS A 89 9.27 -3.38 -14.17
N SER A 90 8.65 -2.79 -15.19
CA SER A 90 7.87 -3.51 -16.19
C SER A 90 8.73 -4.37 -17.15
N GLY A 91 9.98 -3.95 -17.38
CA GLY A 91 10.86 -4.52 -18.40
C GLY A 91 10.73 -3.88 -19.78
N LEU A 92 9.85 -2.89 -19.95
CA LEU A 92 9.68 -2.16 -21.20
C LEU A 92 10.91 -1.26 -21.50
N ALA A 93 11.22 -1.12 -22.79
CA ALA A 93 12.31 -0.26 -23.25
C ALA A 93 11.89 1.22 -23.29
N ILE A 94 12.90 2.11 -23.30
CA ILE A 94 12.65 3.55 -23.54
C ILE A 94 11.95 3.72 -24.90
N GLY A 95 10.87 4.51 -24.91
CA GLY A 95 10.06 4.78 -26.10
C GLY A 95 8.98 3.73 -26.38
N SER A 96 8.99 2.55 -25.75
CA SER A 96 7.85 1.64 -25.80
C SER A 96 6.63 2.26 -25.16
N ALA A 97 5.46 1.85 -25.61
CA ALA A 97 4.20 2.27 -25.02
C ALA A 97 3.27 1.07 -24.79
N ILE A 98 2.40 1.23 -23.81
CA ILE A 98 1.28 0.32 -23.50
C ILE A 98 0.03 1.18 -23.30
N THR A 99 -1.15 0.57 -23.29
CA THR A 99 -2.37 1.34 -22.99
C THR A 99 -2.39 1.77 -21.52
N MET A 100 -3.13 2.82 -21.17
CA MET A 100 -3.37 3.20 -19.77
C MET A 100 -3.95 2.02 -18.97
N GLN A 101 -4.85 1.24 -19.57
CA GLN A 101 -5.40 0.05 -18.94
C GLN A 101 -4.31 -0.95 -18.57
N ASP A 102 -3.44 -1.31 -19.52
CA ASP A 102 -2.32 -2.23 -19.28
C ASP A 102 -1.35 -1.66 -18.25
N ALA A 103 -1.07 -0.35 -18.31
CA ALA A 103 -0.23 0.34 -17.33
C ALA A 103 -0.79 0.22 -15.91
N LEU A 104 -2.11 0.39 -15.73
CA LEU A 104 -2.78 0.26 -14.44
C LEU A 104 -2.70 -1.17 -13.90
N TYR A 105 -2.91 -2.19 -14.73
CA TYR A 105 -2.71 -3.59 -14.31
C TYR A 105 -1.26 -3.86 -13.90
N ILE A 106 -0.26 -3.41 -14.67
CA ILE A 106 1.15 -3.59 -14.32
C ILE A 106 1.53 -2.79 -13.07
N LEU A 107 0.98 -1.57 -12.89
CA LEU A 107 1.15 -0.75 -11.68
C LEU A 107 0.74 -1.50 -10.43
N VAL A 108 -0.45 -2.10 -10.46
CA VAL A 108 -1.05 -2.77 -9.30
C VAL A 108 -0.39 -4.13 -9.04
N VAL A 109 -0.28 -4.97 -10.07
CA VAL A 109 0.18 -6.35 -9.97
C VAL A 109 1.69 -6.42 -9.76
N LYS A 110 2.48 -5.93 -10.73
CA LYS A 110 3.95 -5.95 -10.68
C LYS A 110 4.54 -4.91 -9.74
N SER A 111 3.74 -3.88 -9.41
CA SER A 111 4.25 -2.76 -8.61
C SER A 111 5.37 -1.98 -9.31
N ALA A 112 5.34 -1.87 -10.63
CA ALA A 112 6.39 -1.30 -11.45
C ALA A 112 6.57 0.20 -11.22
N ASN A 113 7.80 0.64 -10.90
CA ASN A 113 8.11 2.03 -10.58
C ASN A 113 8.20 2.90 -11.84
N ASP A 114 8.72 2.34 -12.93
CA ASP A 114 8.75 2.95 -14.26
C ASP A 114 7.33 3.26 -14.77
N ILE A 115 6.40 2.34 -14.57
CA ILE A 115 4.99 2.53 -14.93
C ILE A 115 4.33 3.62 -14.08
N ALA A 116 4.63 3.69 -12.79
CA ALA A 116 4.09 4.76 -11.94
C ALA A 116 4.50 6.15 -12.43
N VAL A 117 5.76 6.33 -12.85
CA VAL A 117 6.25 7.59 -13.42
C VAL A 117 5.66 7.83 -14.80
N ALA A 118 5.57 6.82 -15.66
CA ALA A 118 4.98 6.95 -16.99
C ALA A 118 3.49 7.37 -16.93
N ILE A 119 2.73 6.82 -15.98
CA ILE A 119 1.34 7.24 -15.70
C ILE A 119 1.32 8.70 -15.22
N ALA A 120 2.20 9.07 -14.30
CA ALA A 120 2.28 10.44 -13.79
C ALA A 120 2.55 11.47 -14.90
N GLU A 121 3.51 11.18 -15.76
CA GLU A 121 3.84 12.02 -16.90
C GLU A 121 2.68 12.12 -17.90
N ALA A 122 1.97 11.01 -18.14
CA ALA A 122 0.84 11.00 -19.08
C ALA A 122 -0.41 11.73 -18.55
N VAL A 123 -0.67 11.66 -17.24
CA VAL A 123 -1.86 12.27 -16.62
C VAL A 123 -1.68 13.76 -16.35
N SER A 124 -0.51 14.17 -15.85
CA SER A 124 -0.26 15.54 -15.36
C SER A 124 0.88 16.25 -16.08
N GLY A 125 1.44 15.64 -17.14
CA GLY A 125 2.53 16.21 -17.94
C GLY A 125 3.93 16.06 -17.29
N SER A 126 4.00 15.87 -15.97
CA SER A 126 5.26 15.65 -15.25
C SER A 126 5.04 14.94 -13.93
N GLU A 127 6.09 14.26 -13.43
CA GLU A 127 6.07 13.63 -12.10
C GLU A 127 5.79 14.63 -10.97
N PRO A 128 6.43 15.83 -10.90
CA PRO A 128 6.11 16.82 -9.87
C PRO A 128 4.65 17.28 -9.87
N ALA A 129 4.09 17.60 -11.03
CA ALA A 129 2.69 18.03 -11.14
C ALA A 129 1.72 16.92 -10.69
N PHE A 130 2.04 15.67 -10.99
CA PHE A 130 1.25 14.52 -10.53
C PHE A 130 1.32 14.34 -9.01
N VAL A 131 2.49 14.55 -8.40
CA VAL A 131 2.67 14.50 -6.94
C VAL A 131 1.86 15.59 -6.25
N GLU A 132 1.76 16.78 -6.84
CA GLU A 132 0.87 17.83 -6.33
C GLU A 132 -0.59 17.39 -6.36
N GLU A 133 -1.06 16.75 -7.45
CA GLU A 133 -2.41 16.18 -7.52
C GLU A 133 -2.62 15.08 -6.46
N MET A 134 -1.65 14.16 -6.27
CA MET A 134 -1.72 13.13 -5.22
C MET A 134 -1.91 13.76 -3.83
N ASN A 135 -1.15 14.81 -3.51
CA ASN A 135 -1.26 15.51 -2.24
C ASN A 135 -2.57 16.32 -2.12
N ALA A 136 -3.07 16.89 -3.20
CA ALA A 136 -4.37 17.54 -3.23
C ALA A 136 -5.50 16.53 -2.95
N MET A 137 -5.46 15.35 -3.58
CA MET A 137 -6.41 14.28 -3.30
C MET A 137 -6.33 13.78 -1.87
N ALA A 138 -5.12 13.59 -1.33
CA ALA A 138 -4.93 13.19 0.06
C ALA A 138 -5.60 14.17 1.04
N ARG A 139 -5.41 15.47 0.82
CA ARG A 139 -6.09 16.51 1.64
C ARG A 139 -7.61 16.47 1.49
N ALA A 140 -8.10 16.34 0.26
CA ALA A 140 -9.55 16.27 -0.01
C ALA A 140 -10.23 15.05 0.63
N MET A 141 -9.49 13.95 0.76
CA MET A 141 -9.95 12.72 1.43
C MET A 141 -9.80 12.74 2.95
N GLY A 142 -9.19 13.79 3.54
CA GLY A 142 -8.90 13.82 4.97
C GLY A 142 -7.81 12.81 5.40
N LEU A 143 -6.84 12.51 4.52
CA LEU A 143 -5.66 11.70 4.83
C LEU A 143 -4.61 12.60 5.50
N THR A 144 -4.87 12.96 6.75
CA THR A 144 -4.20 14.08 7.44
C THR A 144 -2.74 13.82 7.80
N ALA A 145 -2.30 12.56 7.82
CA ALA A 145 -0.91 12.16 8.06
C ALA A 145 -0.25 11.55 6.81
N THR A 146 -0.82 11.82 5.62
CA THR A 146 -0.28 11.31 4.36
C THR A 146 0.33 12.43 3.54
N HIS A 147 1.59 12.24 3.13
CA HIS A 147 2.31 13.11 2.23
C HIS A 147 3.10 12.30 1.19
N TYR A 148 2.94 12.65 -0.08
CA TYR A 148 3.61 12.01 -1.20
C TYR A 148 4.73 12.90 -1.74
N VAL A 149 5.85 12.28 -2.12
CA VAL A 149 7.02 12.93 -2.74
C VAL A 149 7.31 12.35 -4.13
N ASN A 150 6.79 11.16 -4.39
CA ASN A 150 6.90 10.49 -5.68
C ASN A 150 5.70 9.55 -5.89
N PRO A 151 5.40 9.12 -7.16
CA PRO A 151 4.23 8.29 -7.45
C PRO A 151 4.45 6.78 -7.21
N HIS A 152 5.68 6.34 -6.92
CA HIS A 152 6.03 4.92 -6.88
C HIS A 152 6.30 4.37 -5.48
N GLY A 153 6.68 5.21 -4.50
CA GLY A 153 6.92 4.80 -3.13
C GLY A 153 8.36 4.42 -2.81
N LEU A 154 9.34 4.70 -3.68
CA LEU A 154 10.75 4.64 -3.30
C LEU A 154 11.01 5.62 -2.16
N HIS A 155 11.84 5.19 -1.22
CA HIS A 155 12.01 5.88 0.04
C HIS A 155 12.48 7.33 -0.10
N LYS A 156 11.74 8.20 0.55
CA LYS A 156 12.07 9.59 0.91
C LYS A 156 11.57 9.81 2.33
N GLU A 157 12.31 10.51 3.16
CA GLU A 157 11.94 10.77 4.55
C GLU A 157 10.55 11.42 4.68
N ALA A 158 10.25 12.38 3.81
CA ALA A 158 8.97 13.09 3.81
C ALA A 158 7.80 12.28 3.20
N GLN A 159 8.05 11.10 2.64
CA GLN A 159 6.97 10.25 2.11
C GLN A 159 6.40 9.37 3.21
N VAL A 160 5.26 9.77 3.73
CA VAL A 160 4.64 9.21 4.94
C VAL A 160 3.16 8.93 4.74
N THR A 161 2.62 8.04 5.57
CA THR A 161 1.20 7.69 5.67
C THR A 161 0.94 7.03 7.02
N THR A 162 -0.30 6.57 7.27
CA THR A 162 -0.68 5.74 8.43
C THR A 162 -1.55 4.57 7.98
N ALA A 163 -1.73 3.56 8.83
CA ALA A 163 -2.66 2.47 8.53
C ALA A 163 -4.11 2.99 8.39
N ARG A 164 -4.48 3.98 9.20
CA ARG A 164 -5.76 4.70 9.12
C ARG A 164 -5.97 5.34 7.74
N ASP A 165 -5.00 6.12 7.28
CA ASP A 165 -5.11 6.84 6.01
C ASP A 165 -5.12 5.88 4.80
N LEU A 166 -4.36 4.78 4.86
CA LEU A 166 -4.37 3.74 3.83
C LEU A 166 -5.70 3.00 3.76
N ALA A 167 -6.33 2.71 4.89
CA ALA A 167 -7.67 2.11 4.92
C ALA A 167 -8.71 3.08 4.35
N MET A 168 -8.63 4.38 4.68
CA MET A 168 -9.47 5.41 4.07
C MET A 168 -9.30 5.47 2.56
N LEU A 169 -8.06 5.47 2.06
CA LEU A 169 -7.78 5.46 0.62
C LEU A 169 -8.37 4.21 -0.07
N ALA A 170 -8.25 3.05 0.55
CA ALA A 170 -8.85 1.81 0.03
C ALA A 170 -10.39 1.91 -0.05
N LEU A 171 -11.04 2.50 0.95
CA LEU A 171 -12.49 2.76 0.93
C LEU A 171 -12.88 3.74 -0.18
N TYR A 172 -12.12 4.82 -0.38
CA TYR A 172 -12.34 5.76 -1.49
C TYR A 172 -12.21 5.08 -2.85
N ILE A 173 -11.19 4.24 -3.06
CA ILE A 173 -11.05 3.45 -4.31
C ILE A 173 -12.28 2.56 -4.52
N ARG A 174 -12.74 1.86 -3.49
CA ARG A 174 -13.91 0.98 -3.58
C ARG A 174 -15.21 1.73 -3.88
N ARG A 175 -15.39 2.90 -3.27
CA ARG A 175 -16.58 3.75 -3.45
C ARG A 175 -16.63 4.41 -4.81
N ASP A 176 -15.51 5.03 -5.23
CA ASP A 176 -15.49 5.93 -6.38
C ASP A 176 -15.19 5.20 -7.70
N PHE A 177 -14.53 4.04 -7.64
CA PHE A 177 -14.06 3.28 -8.78
C PHE A 177 -14.34 1.76 -8.68
N PRO A 178 -15.57 1.34 -8.36
CA PRO A 178 -15.89 -0.09 -8.20
C PRO A 178 -15.60 -0.91 -9.46
N GLN A 179 -15.69 -0.29 -10.66
CA GLN A 179 -15.40 -0.93 -11.95
C GLN A 179 -13.93 -1.36 -12.11
N TYR A 180 -12.99 -0.78 -11.34
CA TYR A 180 -11.56 -1.11 -11.41
C TYR A 180 -11.09 -2.06 -10.29
N LEU A 181 -11.97 -2.46 -9.36
CA LEU A 181 -11.62 -3.37 -8.28
C LEU A 181 -11.05 -4.72 -8.77
N PRO A 182 -11.52 -5.32 -9.89
CA PRO A 182 -10.94 -6.56 -10.39
C PRO A 182 -9.44 -6.48 -10.69
N MET A 183 -8.89 -5.30 -11.00
CA MET A 183 -7.45 -5.12 -11.23
C MET A 183 -6.63 -5.50 -10.00
N PHE A 184 -7.14 -5.19 -8.79
CA PHE A 184 -6.44 -5.45 -7.53
C PHE A 184 -6.45 -6.94 -7.14
N GLY A 185 -7.42 -7.71 -7.65
CA GLY A 185 -7.54 -9.15 -7.48
C GLY A 185 -6.74 -9.97 -8.50
N THR A 186 -6.04 -9.30 -9.43
CA THR A 186 -5.24 -9.96 -10.45
C THR A 186 -3.90 -10.44 -9.88
N GLU A 187 -3.58 -11.71 -10.10
CA GLU A 187 -2.35 -12.34 -9.62
C GLU A 187 -1.16 -12.09 -10.53
N MET A 188 -1.40 -12.14 -11.85
CA MET A 188 -0.34 -12.08 -12.85
C MET A 188 -0.75 -11.23 -14.04
N VAL A 189 0.20 -10.46 -14.58
CA VAL A 189 0.09 -9.83 -15.90
C VAL A 189 1.09 -10.50 -16.83
N LYS A 190 0.62 -11.01 -17.95
CA LYS A 190 1.47 -11.43 -19.05
C LYS A 190 1.74 -10.26 -19.98
N LEU A 191 3.01 -9.99 -20.27
CA LEU A 191 3.44 -8.95 -21.20
C LEU A 191 4.43 -9.59 -22.19
N GLY A 192 3.95 -9.94 -23.37
CA GLY A 192 4.71 -10.76 -24.32
C GLY A 192 5.13 -12.10 -23.71
N LYS A 193 6.44 -12.33 -23.57
CA LYS A 193 6.99 -13.55 -22.93
C LYS A 193 7.18 -13.41 -21.42
N ALA A 194 7.00 -12.21 -20.86
CA ALA A 194 7.22 -11.97 -19.43
C ALA A 194 5.96 -12.25 -18.62
N SER A 195 6.13 -12.92 -17.48
CA SER A 195 5.10 -13.08 -16.44
C SER A 195 5.42 -12.14 -15.28
N LEU A 196 4.56 -11.19 -15.03
CA LEU A 196 4.70 -10.15 -14.00
C LEU A 196 3.78 -10.52 -12.83
N GLU A 197 4.33 -11.16 -11.80
CA GLU A 197 3.56 -11.69 -10.68
C GLU A 197 3.30 -10.64 -9.60
N SER A 198 2.17 -10.78 -8.91
CA SER A 198 1.82 -10.03 -7.72
C SER A 198 2.62 -10.52 -6.50
N ASN A 199 3.00 -9.59 -5.62
CA ASN A 199 3.60 -9.91 -4.32
C ASN A 199 2.54 -10.13 -3.21
N ASN A 200 1.26 -10.11 -3.55
CA ASN A 200 0.17 -10.38 -2.62
C ASN A 200 -0.16 -11.88 -2.58
N GLY A 201 0.52 -12.62 -1.71
CA GLY A 201 0.32 -14.08 -1.59
C GLY A 201 -1.08 -14.49 -1.12
N LEU A 202 -1.86 -13.57 -0.55
CA LEU A 202 -3.25 -13.86 -0.14
C LEU A 202 -4.15 -14.18 -1.34
N LEU A 203 -3.85 -13.63 -2.52
CA LEU A 203 -4.61 -13.89 -3.74
C LEU A 203 -4.63 -15.39 -4.12
N LYS A 204 -3.57 -16.12 -3.76
CA LYS A 204 -3.45 -17.57 -3.98
C LYS A 204 -3.85 -18.40 -2.78
N HIS A 205 -3.62 -17.90 -1.56
CA HIS A 205 -3.58 -18.73 -0.37
C HIS A 205 -4.63 -18.37 0.68
N PHE A 206 -5.53 -17.41 0.39
CA PHE A 206 -6.62 -17.05 1.30
C PHE A 206 -7.94 -16.80 0.55
N ALA A 207 -8.93 -17.65 0.77
CA ALA A 207 -10.21 -17.62 0.08
C ALA A 207 -10.94 -16.28 0.25
N GLY A 208 -11.43 -15.75 -0.86
CA GLY A 208 -12.20 -14.49 -0.91
C GLY A 208 -11.34 -13.24 -0.97
N THR A 209 -10.00 -13.34 -1.08
CA THR A 209 -9.13 -12.17 -1.27
C THR A 209 -9.43 -11.48 -2.60
N THR A 210 -9.72 -10.17 -2.55
CA THR A 210 -10.06 -9.34 -3.71
C THR A 210 -9.02 -8.24 -4.00
N GLY A 211 -7.96 -8.14 -3.19
CA GLY A 211 -6.89 -7.16 -3.38
C GLY A 211 -6.04 -6.95 -2.12
N MET A 212 -5.29 -5.83 -1.98
CA MET A 212 -5.15 -4.77 -2.97
C MET A 212 -3.68 -4.55 -3.36
N LYS A 213 -2.80 -4.19 -2.39
CA LYS A 213 -1.44 -3.77 -2.69
C LYS A 213 -0.46 -4.12 -1.59
N THR A 214 0.77 -4.48 -2.00
CA THR A 214 1.91 -4.68 -1.08
C THR A 214 2.97 -3.60 -1.29
N GLY A 215 3.82 -3.40 -0.29
CA GLY A 215 4.94 -2.48 -0.37
C GLY A 215 6.13 -2.94 0.47
N TYR A 216 7.33 -2.59 0.04
CA TYR A 216 8.57 -2.84 0.77
C TYR A 216 9.63 -1.81 0.45
N VAL A 217 10.21 -1.24 1.47
CA VAL A 217 11.53 -0.59 1.49
C VAL A 217 12.18 -0.88 2.85
N CYS A 218 13.51 -0.76 2.96
CA CYS A 218 14.18 -1.00 4.25
C CYS A 218 13.62 -0.15 5.40
N ALA A 219 13.18 1.08 5.11
CA ALA A 219 12.62 1.98 6.11
C ALA A 219 11.22 1.59 6.58
N SER A 220 10.45 0.84 5.78
CA SER A 220 9.08 0.46 6.14
C SER A 220 8.92 -0.97 6.62
N GLY A 221 9.84 -1.88 6.30
CA GLY A 221 9.52 -3.31 6.31
C GLY A 221 8.49 -3.67 5.24
N LEU A 222 7.87 -4.82 5.36
CA LEU A 222 6.87 -5.31 4.40
C LEU A 222 5.47 -4.85 4.82
N ASN A 223 4.80 -4.15 3.92
CA ASN A 223 3.47 -3.58 4.12
C ASN A 223 2.42 -4.27 3.24
N ILE A 224 1.16 -4.22 3.65
CA ILE A 224 0.02 -4.63 2.84
C ILE A 224 -1.23 -3.81 3.19
N VAL A 225 -2.00 -3.45 2.17
CA VAL A 225 -3.44 -3.22 2.24
C VAL A 225 -4.10 -4.37 1.53
N ALA A 226 -4.93 -5.12 2.22
CA ALA A 226 -5.65 -6.25 1.66
C ALA A 226 -7.16 -6.09 1.82
N THR A 227 -7.92 -6.74 0.93
CA THR A 227 -9.38 -6.81 0.98
C THR A 227 -9.85 -8.25 0.82
N VAL A 228 -10.90 -8.60 1.55
CA VAL A 228 -11.56 -9.90 1.45
C VAL A 228 -13.06 -9.73 1.36
N GLU A 229 -13.70 -10.55 0.52
CA GLU A 229 -15.15 -10.69 0.43
C GLU A 229 -15.50 -12.16 0.63
N ARG A 230 -16.14 -12.45 1.77
CA ARG A 230 -16.45 -13.84 2.15
C ARG A 230 -17.60 -13.89 3.14
N GLY A 231 -18.55 -14.81 2.93
CA GLY A 231 -19.68 -15.02 3.85
C GLY A 231 -20.57 -13.78 4.03
N GLY A 232 -20.73 -12.96 2.98
CA GLY A 232 -21.50 -11.71 3.03
C GLY A 232 -20.81 -10.54 3.74
N ARG A 233 -19.57 -10.72 4.19
CA ARG A 233 -18.73 -9.67 4.79
C ARG A 233 -17.70 -9.18 3.80
N SER A 234 -17.42 -7.89 3.86
CA SER A 234 -16.37 -7.22 3.11
C SER A 234 -15.46 -6.48 4.08
N LEU A 235 -14.18 -6.88 4.14
CA LEU A 235 -13.23 -6.36 5.12
C LEU A 235 -12.00 -5.79 4.42
N ILE A 236 -11.41 -4.77 5.06
CA ILE A 236 -10.12 -4.18 4.69
C ILE A 236 -9.16 -4.40 5.86
N ALA A 237 -8.00 -4.98 5.59
CA ALA A 237 -6.91 -5.09 6.55
C ALA A 237 -5.70 -4.29 6.08
N VAL A 238 -5.05 -3.58 7.01
CA VAL A 238 -3.76 -2.92 6.80
C VAL A 238 -2.78 -3.48 7.81
N VAL A 239 -1.62 -3.95 7.34
CA VAL A 239 -0.50 -4.39 8.18
C VAL A 239 0.77 -3.73 7.67
N LEU A 240 1.48 -3.02 8.56
CA LEU A 240 2.70 -2.29 8.22
C LEU A 240 3.87 -2.84 9.04
N GLY A 241 5.05 -2.94 8.43
CA GLY A 241 6.28 -3.25 9.15
C GLY A 241 6.64 -4.73 9.30
N GLY A 242 6.02 -5.63 8.56
CA GLY A 242 6.38 -7.05 8.60
C GLY A 242 7.85 -7.31 8.25
N ILE A 243 8.44 -8.36 8.85
CA ILE A 243 9.83 -8.76 8.58
C ILE A 243 9.98 -9.63 7.33
N SER A 244 8.90 -10.28 6.92
CA SER A 244 8.86 -11.19 5.78
C SER A 244 7.48 -11.20 5.11
N ALA A 245 7.42 -11.71 3.87
CA ALA A 245 6.14 -11.90 3.19
C ALA A 245 5.25 -12.90 3.94
N ARG A 246 5.85 -13.94 4.54
CA ARG A 246 5.18 -14.90 5.41
C ARG A 246 4.47 -14.20 6.56
N GLU A 247 5.21 -13.50 7.43
CA GLU A 247 4.65 -12.86 8.62
C GLU A 247 3.55 -11.87 8.25
N ARG A 248 3.80 -11.00 7.28
CA ARG A 248 2.82 -10.04 6.79
C ARG A 248 1.51 -10.70 6.32
N ASN A 249 1.62 -11.78 5.53
CA ASN A 249 0.45 -12.45 4.97
C ASN A 249 -0.31 -13.25 6.05
N GLU A 250 0.41 -13.96 6.94
CA GLU A 250 -0.21 -14.70 8.05
C GLU A 250 -0.95 -13.76 9.00
N MET A 251 -0.33 -12.65 9.40
CA MET A 251 -0.99 -11.65 10.26
C MET A 251 -2.22 -11.05 9.59
N THR A 252 -2.18 -10.83 8.29
CA THR A 252 -3.33 -10.31 7.54
C THR A 252 -4.45 -11.35 7.45
N ALA A 253 -4.11 -12.61 7.22
CA ALA A 253 -5.07 -13.72 7.21
C ALA A 253 -5.71 -13.93 8.59
N GLU A 254 -4.93 -13.85 9.66
CA GLU A 254 -5.42 -13.89 11.04
C GLU A 254 -6.45 -12.79 11.32
N LEU A 255 -6.14 -11.53 10.97
CA LEU A 255 -7.07 -10.42 11.10
C LEU A 255 -8.38 -10.70 10.34
N PHE A 256 -8.29 -11.19 9.11
CA PHE A 256 -9.47 -11.53 8.33
C PHE A 256 -10.29 -12.65 8.98
N LEU A 257 -9.67 -13.72 9.44
CA LEU A 257 -10.37 -14.82 10.11
C LEU A 257 -11.12 -14.34 11.36
N ARG A 258 -10.48 -13.52 12.18
CA ARG A 258 -11.09 -12.93 13.39
C ARG A 258 -12.26 -12.02 13.03
N GLY A 259 -12.14 -11.23 11.95
CA GLY A 259 -13.24 -10.43 11.45
C GLY A 259 -14.36 -11.26 10.87
N LEU A 260 -14.06 -12.24 10.03
CA LEU A 260 -15.07 -13.11 9.38
C LEU A 260 -15.83 -13.99 10.38
N SER A 261 -15.16 -14.50 11.43
CA SER A 261 -15.78 -15.30 12.50
C SER A 261 -16.61 -14.45 13.46
N GLY A 262 -16.44 -13.13 13.46
CA GLY A 262 -17.07 -12.22 14.43
C GLY A 262 -16.37 -12.21 15.79
N GLU A 263 -15.17 -12.77 15.93
CA GLU A 263 -14.30 -12.65 17.10
C GLU A 263 -13.82 -11.19 17.27
N ALA A 264 -13.27 -10.62 16.19
CA ALA A 264 -13.00 -9.19 16.13
C ALA A 264 -14.34 -8.46 15.92
N ARG A 265 -14.76 -7.71 16.92
CA ARG A 265 -16.00 -6.95 16.93
C ARG A 265 -15.71 -5.48 17.13
N GLY A 266 -16.31 -4.67 16.29
CA GLY A 266 -16.30 -3.23 16.48
C GLY A 266 -16.95 -2.82 17.81
N ARG A 267 -16.53 -1.66 18.29
CA ARG A 267 -17.13 -1.01 19.48
C ARG A 267 -17.89 0.25 19.09
N GLY A 268 -18.37 0.30 17.82
CA GLY A 268 -19.04 1.47 17.27
C GLY A 268 -18.10 2.62 16.88
N GLN A 269 -16.78 2.40 16.90
CA GLN A 269 -15.82 3.40 16.44
C GLN A 269 -15.73 3.38 14.92
N SER A 270 -15.93 4.54 14.30
CA SER A 270 -15.72 4.72 12.86
C SER A 270 -14.24 4.90 12.55
N LEU A 271 -13.82 4.46 11.36
CA LEU A 271 -12.45 4.69 10.88
C LEU A 271 -12.05 6.17 10.86
N ILE A 272 -13.02 7.06 10.60
CA ILE A 272 -12.78 8.49 10.57
C ILE A 272 -12.40 9.05 11.95
N ASP A 273 -12.85 8.40 13.03
CA ASP A 273 -12.63 8.82 14.41
C ASP A 273 -11.26 8.36 14.97
N ILE A 274 -10.51 7.51 14.24
CA ILE A 274 -9.16 7.18 14.64
C ILE A 274 -8.25 8.41 14.42
N PRO A 275 -7.60 8.92 15.47
CA PRO A 275 -6.67 10.02 15.31
C PRO A 275 -5.37 9.56 14.65
N ASN A 276 -4.82 10.39 13.77
CA ASN A 276 -3.43 10.28 13.37
C ASN A 276 -2.54 10.89 14.46
N LEU A 277 -1.39 10.28 14.73
CA LEU A 277 -0.44 10.77 15.71
C LEU A 277 0.44 11.87 15.10
N ASP A 278 0.70 12.92 15.87
CA ASP A 278 1.72 13.92 15.54
C ASP A 278 3.09 13.41 16.02
N ALA A 279 3.68 12.54 15.22
CA ALA A 279 4.95 11.88 15.54
C ALA A 279 5.78 11.71 14.27
N ALA A 280 7.10 11.50 14.43
CA ALA A 280 7.96 11.13 13.32
C ALA A 280 7.61 9.71 12.82
N PRO A 281 7.76 9.43 11.51
CA PRO A 281 7.59 8.10 10.98
C PRO A 281 8.63 7.14 11.55
N VAL A 282 8.19 5.91 11.83
CA VAL A 282 9.09 4.87 12.31
C VAL A 282 9.94 4.34 11.16
N SER A 283 11.25 4.26 11.36
CA SER A 283 12.16 3.65 10.40
C SER A 283 12.57 2.25 10.83
N MET A 284 12.20 1.24 10.03
CA MET A 284 12.59 -0.15 10.21
C MET A 284 13.98 -0.48 9.66
N ARG A 285 14.70 0.51 9.09
CA ARG A 285 15.95 0.27 8.34
C ARG A 285 16.99 -0.53 9.12
N ALA A 286 17.24 -0.20 10.39
CA ALA A 286 18.22 -0.92 11.23
C ALA A 286 17.80 -2.38 11.44
N ARG A 287 16.49 -2.61 11.65
CA ARG A 287 15.88 -3.92 11.95
C ARG A 287 15.66 -4.80 10.73
N ILE A 288 15.56 -4.23 9.52
CA ILE A 288 15.27 -4.99 8.28
C ILE A 288 16.51 -5.15 7.42
N CYS A 289 17.32 -4.10 7.27
CA CYS A 289 18.48 -4.09 6.35
C CYS A 289 19.80 -3.75 7.06
N GLY A 290 19.76 -3.51 8.37
CA GLY A 290 20.91 -3.13 9.17
C GLY A 290 21.54 -4.30 9.92
N LYS A 291 22.44 -3.97 10.86
CA LYS A 291 23.18 -4.95 11.66
C LYS A 291 22.26 -5.76 12.60
N GLU A 292 21.11 -5.21 12.98
CA GLU A 292 20.13 -5.82 13.88
C GLU A 292 19.24 -6.85 13.18
N ALA A 293 19.24 -6.90 11.84
CA ALA A 293 18.25 -7.63 11.05
C ALA A 293 18.17 -9.12 11.43
N LYS A 294 19.31 -9.79 11.59
CA LYS A 294 19.32 -11.24 11.94
C LYS A 294 18.70 -11.52 13.30
N ALA A 295 19.04 -10.70 14.31
CA ALA A 295 18.53 -10.86 15.68
C ALA A 295 17.02 -10.52 15.73
N TYR A 296 16.62 -9.42 15.08
CA TYR A 296 15.23 -8.99 15.02
C TYR A 296 14.33 -10.00 14.29
N VAL A 297 14.80 -10.57 13.17
CA VAL A 297 14.06 -11.63 12.46
C VAL A 297 13.86 -12.85 13.36
N ALA A 298 14.92 -13.31 14.05
CA ALA A 298 14.82 -14.47 14.97
C ALA A 298 13.85 -14.22 16.14
N GLU A 299 13.89 -13.02 16.72
CA GLU A 299 12.96 -12.60 17.78
C GLU A 299 11.50 -12.63 17.27
N ARG A 300 11.25 -12.04 16.09
CA ARG A 300 9.92 -11.99 15.49
C ARG A 300 9.39 -13.36 15.10
N GLU A 301 10.23 -14.24 14.56
CA GLU A 301 9.83 -15.62 14.21
C GLU A 301 9.51 -16.45 15.47
N ALA A 302 10.22 -16.24 16.57
CA ALA A 302 9.90 -16.87 17.85
C ALA A 302 8.58 -16.34 18.44
N ALA A 303 8.33 -15.03 18.31
CA ALA A 303 7.09 -14.39 18.80
C ALA A 303 5.87 -14.71 17.92
N TYR A 304 6.06 -14.89 16.61
CA TYR A 304 4.99 -15.17 15.64
C TYR A 304 5.40 -16.30 14.68
N PRO A 305 5.30 -17.56 15.10
CA PRO A 305 5.78 -18.71 14.34
C PRO A 305 4.86 -19.19 13.22
N PHE A 306 3.64 -18.65 13.08
CA PHE A 306 2.67 -19.07 12.08
C PHE A 306 3.26 -19.06 10.66
N GLY A 307 3.02 -20.16 9.89
CA GLY A 307 3.55 -20.35 8.54
C GLY A 307 5.04 -20.67 8.45
N LEU A 308 5.76 -20.85 9.57
CA LEU A 308 7.09 -21.46 9.57
C LEU A 308 6.97 -22.97 9.35
N LYS A 309 8.05 -23.60 8.87
CA LYS A 309 8.08 -25.05 8.60
C LYS A 309 7.67 -25.85 9.87
N GLY A 310 6.60 -26.64 9.75
CA GLY A 310 6.07 -27.46 10.83
C GLY A 310 5.22 -26.68 11.85
N GLN A 311 4.92 -25.43 11.61
CA GLN A 311 4.03 -24.62 12.42
C GLN A 311 2.65 -24.47 11.75
N PRO A 312 1.59 -24.14 12.50
CA PRO A 312 0.28 -23.82 11.94
C PRO A 312 0.37 -22.65 10.93
N THR A 313 -0.55 -22.62 9.96
CA THR A 313 -0.69 -21.55 8.97
C THR A 313 -2.15 -21.20 8.77
N TYR A 314 -2.44 -19.94 8.51
CA TYR A 314 -3.75 -19.44 8.08
C TYR A 314 -3.88 -19.43 6.55
N LEU A 315 -2.80 -19.74 5.82
CA LEU A 315 -2.69 -19.71 4.36
C LEU A 315 -2.66 -21.14 3.81
N GLY A 316 -3.77 -21.86 3.99
CA GLY A 316 -3.88 -23.27 3.61
C GLY A 316 -4.49 -23.53 2.24
N ASP A 317 -5.06 -22.50 1.62
CA ASP A 317 -5.72 -22.63 0.33
C ASP A 317 -4.70 -22.53 -0.82
N ASP A 318 -5.06 -23.10 -1.98
CA ASP A 318 -4.30 -22.93 -3.23
C ASP A 318 -5.29 -22.71 -4.37
N PHE A 319 -5.31 -21.47 -4.89
CA PHE A 319 -6.22 -21.05 -5.93
C PHE A 319 -5.47 -20.75 -7.22
N ASN A 320 -6.13 -21.03 -8.35
CA ASN A 320 -5.70 -20.47 -9.61
C ASN A 320 -6.03 -18.98 -9.65
N GLY A 321 -4.99 -18.16 -9.67
CA GLY A 321 -5.14 -16.70 -9.70
C GLY A 321 -5.62 -16.18 -11.04
N VAL A 322 -6.17 -14.97 -11.02
CA VAL A 322 -6.58 -14.26 -12.23
C VAL A 322 -5.36 -13.77 -13.00
N VAL A 323 -5.32 -14.04 -14.30
CA VAL A 323 -4.25 -13.62 -15.21
C VAL A 323 -4.81 -12.58 -16.18
N TYR A 324 -4.11 -11.46 -16.33
CA TYR A 324 -4.41 -10.43 -17.32
C TYR A 324 -3.34 -10.43 -18.42
N GLU A 325 -3.74 -10.24 -19.67
CA GLU A 325 -2.81 -10.15 -20.80
C GLU A 325 -2.69 -8.70 -21.27
N ALA A 326 -1.50 -8.12 -21.10
CA ALA A 326 -1.14 -6.78 -21.55
C ALA A 326 -0.41 -6.83 -22.88
N THR A 327 -0.56 -5.75 -23.66
CA THR A 327 0.03 -5.66 -25.00
C THR A 327 1.08 -4.56 -25.06
N ASP A 328 2.33 -4.92 -25.42
CA ASP A 328 3.35 -3.93 -25.80
C ASP A 328 3.01 -3.38 -27.20
N LEU A 329 2.74 -2.09 -27.27
CA LEU A 329 2.43 -1.39 -28.52
C LEU A 329 3.69 -1.08 -29.36
N GLY A 330 4.87 -1.44 -28.84
CA GLY A 330 6.17 -1.16 -29.45
C GLY A 330 6.62 0.30 -29.25
N ILE A 331 7.64 0.70 -29.98
CA ILE A 331 8.19 2.07 -29.93
C ILE A 331 7.30 2.99 -30.73
N ILE A 332 6.70 3.97 -30.07
CA ILE A 332 5.88 5.02 -30.72
C ILE A 332 6.72 6.29 -30.81
N VAL A 333 7.01 6.72 -32.04
CA VAL A 333 7.88 7.88 -32.32
C VAL A 333 7.16 9.20 -32.02
N ASP A 334 5.87 9.28 -32.32
CA ASP A 334 4.99 10.43 -32.02
C ASP A 334 3.66 9.94 -31.46
N VAL A 335 3.43 10.17 -30.18
CA VAL A 335 2.10 10.00 -29.57
C VAL A 335 1.41 11.35 -29.61
N PRO A 336 0.38 11.55 -30.46
CA PRO A 336 -0.42 12.78 -30.39
C PRO A 336 -1.09 12.82 -29.01
N LEU A 337 -0.80 13.85 -28.21
CA LEU A 337 -1.59 14.10 -27.02
C LEU A 337 -3.06 14.24 -27.43
N PRO A 338 -4.00 13.59 -26.71
CA PRO A 338 -5.42 13.80 -26.97
C PRO A 338 -5.69 15.29 -26.87
N ARG A 339 -6.22 15.87 -27.95
CA ARG A 339 -6.67 17.27 -27.90
C ARG A 339 -7.77 17.35 -26.85
N PRO A 340 -7.75 18.36 -25.96
CA PRO A 340 -8.89 18.62 -25.08
C PRO A 340 -10.15 18.66 -25.93
N ARG A 341 -11.20 17.94 -25.52
CA ARG A 341 -12.48 18.02 -26.20
C ARG A 341 -12.94 19.49 -26.25
N PRO A 342 -13.32 20.05 -27.43
CA PRO A 342 -13.93 21.36 -27.47
C PRO A 342 -15.25 21.28 -26.70
N GLY A 343 -15.40 22.03 -25.63
CA GLY A 343 -16.67 22.24 -24.98
C GLY A 343 -16.75 21.75 -23.55
N ASN A 344 -15.96 22.31 -22.65
CA ASN A 344 -16.33 22.63 -21.27
C ASN A 344 -15.32 23.66 -20.75
N ALA A 345 -15.30 24.83 -21.36
CA ALA A 345 -14.84 26.01 -20.65
C ALA A 345 -15.81 26.21 -19.48
N PRO A 346 -15.34 26.37 -18.24
CA PRO A 346 -16.22 26.74 -17.14
C PRO A 346 -16.95 28.01 -17.54
N ALA A 347 -18.30 27.99 -17.49
CA ALA A 347 -19.09 29.17 -17.71
C ALA A 347 -18.56 30.27 -16.82
N ALA A 348 -18.18 31.41 -17.42
CA ALA A 348 -17.81 32.59 -16.69
C ALA A 348 -18.96 32.92 -15.74
N VAL A 349 -18.69 32.88 -14.41
CA VAL A 349 -19.63 33.37 -13.41
C VAL A 349 -19.77 34.85 -13.68
N ALA A 350 -20.93 35.22 -14.23
CA ALA A 350 -21.29 36.61 -14.38
C ALA A 350 -21.29 37.26 -13.00
N ALA A 351 -20.48 38.30 -12.84
CA ALA A 351 -20.58 39.16 -11.67
C ALA A 351 -22.00 39.77 -11.66
N VAL A 352 -22.72 39.53 -10.60
CA VAL A 352 -23.98 40.25 -10.30
C VAL A 352 -23.57 41.50 -9.52
N ASP A 353 -23.83 42.67 -10.17
CA ASP A 353 -23.75 44.00 -9.51
C ASP A 353 -24.70 44.13 -8.31
#